data_89d85ca357d367083f5eb238f22df5c1
#
_entry.id   89d85ca357d367083f5eb238f22df5c1
#
_cell.length_a   1.000
_cell.length_b   1.000
_cell.length_c   1.000
_cell.angle_alpha   90.00
_cell.angle_beta   90.00
_cell.angle_gamma   90.00
#
_symmetry.space_group_name_H-M   'P 1'
#
loop_
_entity.id
_entity.type
_entity.pdbx_description
1 polymer ?
#
loop_
_entity_poly.entity_id
_entity_poly.type
_entity_poly.pdbx_seq_one_letter_code
_entity_poly.pdbx_strand_id
1 'polypeptide(L)'
;MSNLIVKIAGAVLINLFVMHSALPAEKCEPAALSTKYPSLAGKTIRIAQDPQGPPYAFRDPENFDHLIGLDADIVRTVFACIGVPFEFKTGSWSGLLPSVIAGQADVMWSNLYYTPTRAEQVDFVTFLLAATRGIVRKGNPKNVHSLDDACGVRAAAGLGTVEEAMFRGLSDKCVAAGKPPLEIVTYPDRPTGVRMLINDRADLLMGDAGGNAYTIKLYPNDLESGYVILTDYKVGPGISKSMPELRQAIFEAMQIVQADGTQKTLMAKYGVDPELQRPVEMHTK
;
A
#
# COMPACT_ATOMS: atom_id res chain seq x y z
N MET A 1 70.64 35.42 35.19
CA MET A 1 69.38 34.89 35.74
C MET A 1 68.22 35.63 35.04
N SER A 2 67.65 35.05 33.99
CA SER A 2 66.63 35.67 33.14
C SER A 2 65.34 34.92 33.31
N ASN A 3 64.29 35.55 33.83
CA ASN A 3 62.95 34.99 34.03
C ASN A 3 62.15 35.12 32.73
N LEU A 4 61.79 33.99 32.12
CA LEU A 4 60.96 33.91 30.96
C LEU A 4 59.51 33.76 31.44
N ILE A 5 58.68 34.77 31.20
CA ILE A 5 57.24 34.77 31.49
C ILE A 5 56.55 34.23 30.27
N VAL A 6 55.98 33.03 30.38
CA VAL A 6 55.11 32.43 29.35
C VAL A 6 53.68 32.96 29.54
N LYS A 7 53.16 33.72 28.55
CA LYS A 7 51.77 34.14 28.48
C LYS A 7 50.96 33.02 27.82
N ILE A 8 50.07 32.40 28.57
CA ILE A 8 49.04 31.46 28.03
C ILE A 8 47.86 32.28 27.55
N ALA A 9 47.64 32.32 26.26
CA ALA A 9 46.43 32.88 25.66
C ALA A 9 45.35 31.81 25.66
N GLY A 10 44.33 31.95 26.50
CA GLY A 10 43.16 31.09 26.51
C GLY A 10 42.23 31.43 25.35
N ALA A 11 42.09 30.54 24.39
CA ALA A 11 41.07 30.63 23.34
C ALA A 11 39.70 30.16 23.89
N VAL A 12 38.78 31.09 24.05
CA VAL A 12 37.37 30.78 24.38
C VAL A 12 36.69 30.32 23.12
N LEU A 13 36.41 29.02 22.99
CA LEU A 13 35.55 28.44 21.97
C LEU A 13 34.08 28.73 22.31
N ILE A 14 33.49 29.71 21.62
CA ILE A 14 32.05 29.96 21.68
C ILE A 14 31.36 28.89 20.81
N ASN A 15 30.78 27.87 21.45
CA ASN A 15 29.88 26.94 20.80
C ASN A 15 28.55 27.66 20.47
N LEU A 16 28.34 28.07 19.21
CA LEU A 16 27.04 28.47 18.71
C LEU A 16 26.13 27.24 18.67
N PHE A 17 25.31 27.09 19.69
CA PHE A 17 24.14 26.20 19.61
C PHE A 17 23.17 26.76 18.57
N VAL A 18 23.17 26.20 17.36
CA VAL A 18 22.10 26.44 16.38
C VAL A 18 20.84 25.77 16.93
N MET A 19 19.98 26.54 17.60
CA MET A 19 18.64 26.10 17.92
C MET A 19 17.89 25.87 16.60
N HIS A 20 17.77 24.64 16.18
CA HIS A 20 16.78 24.26 15.18
C HIS A 20 15.40 24.46 15.81
N SER A 21 14.74 25.57 15.46
CA SER A 21 13.32 25.77 15.76
C SER A 21 12.58 24.68 14.97
N ALA A 22 12.12 23.64 15.66
CA ALA A 22 11.17 22.71 15.08
C ALA A 22 9.93 23.54 14.68
N LEU A 23 9.64 23.57 13.38
CA LEU A 23 8.37 24.14 12.91
C LEU A 23 7.25 23.40 13.67
N PRO A 24 6.20 24.12 14.11
CA PRO A 24 5.07 23.48 14.76
C PRO A 24 4.53 22.39 13.81
N ALA A 25 4.30 21.19 14.34
CA ALA A 25 3.70 20.11 13.56
C ALA A 25 2.38 20.62 12.99
N GLU A 26 2.20 20.49 11.68
CA GLU A 26 0.93 20.81 11.03
C GLU A 26 -0.19 20.02 11.69
N LYS A 27 -1.35 20.66 11.88
CA LYS A 27 -2.52 20.06 12.51
C LYS A 27 -3.65 19.96 11.50
N CYS A 28 -4.53 18.99 11.71
CA CYS A 28 -5.78 18.90 10.97
C CYS A 28 -6.63 20.15 11.16
N GLU A 29 -7.06 20.76 10.07
CA GLU A 29 -7.86 21.99 10.07
C GLU A 29 -9.13 21.82 9.21
N PRO A 30 -10.07 20.92 9.61
CA PRO A 30 -11.25 20.61 8.81
C PRO A 30 -12.15 21.83 8.56
N ALA A 31 -12.14 22.81 9.46
CA ALA A 31 -12.89 24.06 9.30
C ALA A 31 -12.32 24.97 8.18
N ALA A 32 -11.07 24.78 7.78
CA ALA A 32 -10.43 25.54 6.72
C ALA A 32 -10.67 24.98 5.30
N LEU A 33 -11.45 23.91 5.15
CA LEU A 33 -11.70 23.22 3.88
C LEU A 33 -12.07 24.19 2.76
N SER A 34 -13.08 25.04 2.95
CA SER A 34 -13.59 25.95 1.92
C SER A 34 -12.63 27.05 1.50
N THR A 35 -11.67 27.40 2.36
CA THR A 35 -10.62 28.39 2.06
C THR A 35 -9.37 27.76 1.50
N LYS A 36 -8.98 26.60 2.01
CA LYS A 36 -7.74 25.89 1.61
C LYS A 36 -7.93 25.07 0.33
N TYR A 37 -9.10 24.44 0.17
CA TYR A 37 -9.44 23.58 -0.97
C TYR A 37 -10.85 23.89 -1.49
N PRO A 38 -11.07 25.08 -2.09
CA PRO A 38 -12.42 25.56 -2.45
C PRO A 38 -13.15 24.64 -3.43
N SER A 39 -12.42 23.92 -4.30
CA SER A 39 -13.04 22.97 -5.24
C SER A 39 -13.61 21.72 -4.58
N LEU A 40 -13.27 21.45 -3.31
CA LEU A 40 -13.80 20.32 -2.52
C LEU A 40 -15.01 20.69 -1.70
N ALA A 41 -15.28 21.99 -1.49
CA ALA A 41 -16.41 22.45 -0.69
C ALA A 41 -17.73 21.96 -1.28
N GLY A 42 -18.57 21.34 -0.44
CA GLY A 42 -19.87 20.80 -0.84
C GLY A 42 -19.84 19.51 -1.64
N LYS A 43 -18.66 18.91 -1.86
CA LYS A 43 -18.52 17.61 -2.52
C LYS A 43 -18.54 16.47 -1.50
N THR A 44 -19.01 15.30 -1.93
CA THR A 44 -18.79 14.00 -1.27
C THR A 44 -17.86 13.19 -2.16
N ILE A 45 -16.70 12.79 -1.61
CA ILE A 45 -15.67 12.07 -2.37
C ILE A 45 -15.97 10.57 -2.41
N ARG A 46 -15.91 9.99 -3.59
CA ARG A 46 -16.18 8.57 -3.84
C ARG A 46 -14.88 7.77 -3.79
N ILE A 47 -14.76 6.91 -2.78
CA ILE A 47 -13.56 6.10 -2.52
C ILE A 47 -13.80 4.66 -2.97
N ALA A 48 -13.14 4.21 -4.02
CA ALA A 48 -13.21 2.85 -4.51
C ALA A 48 -12.36 1.91 -3.64
N GLN A 49 -13.01 0.87 -3.05
CA GLN A 49 -12.36 -0.15 -2.22
C GLN A 49 -12.87 -1.56 -2.52
N ASP A 50 -11.98 -2.55 -2.44
CA ASP A 50 -12.33 -3.97 -2.46
C ASP A 50 -12.67 -4.44 -1.04
N PRO A 51 -13.94 -4.85 -0.78
CA PRO A 51 -14.37 -5.28 0.55
C PRO A 51 -13.91 -6.70 0.91
N GLN A 52 -13.06 -7.33 0.11
CA GLN A 52 -12.56 -8.71 0.25
C GLN A 52 -11.04 -8.76 0.37
N GLY A 53 -10.39 -7.63 0.68
CA GLY A 53 -8.94 -7.48 0.75
C GLY A 53 -8.38 -7.28 2.19
N PRO A 54 -8.64 -8.19 3.17
CA PRO A 54 -8.00 -8.09 4.47
C PRO A 54 -6.47 -8.22 4.35
N PRO A 55 -5.69 -7.52 5.16
CA PRO A 55 -6.09 -6.66 6.29
C PRO A 55 -6.38 -5.19 5.92
N TYR A 56 -6.43 -4.83 4.62
CA TYR A 56 -6.53 -3.44 4.15
C TYR A 56 -7.96 -2.92 4.11
N ALA A 57 -8.88 -3.65 3.47
CA ALA A 57 -10.30 -3.32 3.47
C ALA A 57 -11.14 -4.60 3.42
N PHE A 58 -12.07 -4.78 4.36
CA PHE A 58 -12.96 -5.92 4.41
C PHE A 58 -14.22 -5.61 5.20
N ARG A 59 -15.25 -6.44 5.00
CA ARG A 59 -16.51 -6.32 5.72
C ARG A 59 -16.32 -6.68 7.19
N ASP A 60 -16.86 -5.84 8.08
CA ASP A 60 -16.89 -6.14 9.52
C ASP A 60 -17.81 -7.35 9.77
N PRO A 61 -17.33 -8.43 10.43
CA PRO A 61 -18.15 -9.58 10.73
C PRO A 61 -19.37 -9.27 11.61
N GLU A 62 -19.32 -8.22 12.43
CA GLU A 62 -20.40 -7.82 13.34
C GLU A 62 -21.37 -6.83 12.66
N ASN A 63 -20.91 -6.11 11.64
CA ASN A 63 -21.72 -5.15 10.88
C ASN A 63 -21.30 -5.16 9.41
N PHE A 64 -21.93 -6.02 8.62
CA PHE A 64 -21.55 -6.25 7.22
C PHE A 64 -21.60 -5.02 6.31
N ASP A 65 -22.35 -3.99 6.67
CA ASP A 65 -22.38 -2.72 5.93
C ASP A 65 -21.17 -1.82 6.24
N HIS A 66 -20.43 -2.14 7.31
CA HIS A 66 -19.26 -1.38 7.72
C HIS A 66 -17.99 -2.01 7.13
N LEU A 67 -17.15 -1.18 6.47
CA LEU A 67 -15.81 -1.56 6.05
C LEU A 67 -14.83 -1.27 7.18
N ILE A 68 -13.97 -2.24 7.48
CA ILE A 68 -12.83 -2.13 8.39
C ILE A 68 -11.54 -2.49 7.67
N GLY A 69 -10.41 -2.24 8.29
CA GLY A 69 -9.09 -2.53 7.73
C GLY A 69 -8.19 -1.29 7.69
N LEU A 70 -6.92 -1.51 7.39
CA LEU A 70 -5.92 -0.46 7.41
C LEU A 70 -6.30 0.71 6.49
N ASP A 71 -6.62 0.43 5.23
CA ASP A 71 -6.97 1.46 4.26
C ASP A 71 -8.28 2.16 4.62
N ALA A 72 -9.28 1.39 5.08
CA ALA A 72 -10.57 1.96 5.46
C ALA A 72 -10.44 2.93 6.66
N ASP A 73 -9.62 2.58 7.65
CA ASP A 73 -9.41 3.44 8.83
C ASP A 73 -8.48 4.62 8.51
N ILE A 74 -7.48 4.45 7.65
CA ILE A 74 -6.67 5.59 7.16
C ILE A 74 -7.54 6.56 6.38
N VAL A 75 -8.43 6.09 5.48
CA VAL A 75 -9.39 6.95 4.77
C VAL A 75 -10.20 7.77 5.76
N ARG A 76 -10.81 7.14 6.78
CA ARG A 76 -11.60 7.87 7.80
C ARG A 76 -10.76 8.94 8.50
N THR A 77 -9.55 8.62 8.88
CA THR A 77 -8.63 9.54 9.57
C THR A 77 -8.25 10.72 8.67
N VAL A 78 -7.84 10.44 7.43
CA VAL A 78 -7.43 11.46 6.47
C VAL A 78 -8.59 12.39 6.10
N PHE A 79 -9.78 11.82 5.83
CA PHE A 79 -10.93 12.63 5.45
C PHE A 79 -11.52 13.42 6.62
N ALA A 80 -11.43 12.93 7.86
CA ALA A 80 -11.72 13.71 9.05
C ALA A 80 -10.73 14.87 9.21
N CYS A 81 -9.45 14.67 8.90
CA CYS A 81 -8.43 15.71 8.93
C CYS A 81 -8.67 16.81 7.88
N ILE A 82 -9.05 16.42 6.66
CA ILE A 82 -9.38 17.35 5.57
C ILE A 82 -10.70 18.08 5.83
N GLY A 83 -11.69 17.41 6.44
CA GLY A 83 -13.04 17.94 6.68
C GLY A 83 -14.00 17.77 5.49
N VAL A 84 -13.66 16.95 4.48
CA VAL A 84 -14.53 16.68 3.35
C VAL A 84 -15.30 15.35 3.54
N PRO A 85 -16.62 15.30 3.29
CA PRO A 85 -17.40 14.07 3.31
C PRO A 85 -16.92 13.08 2.25
N PHE A 86 -17.02 11.78 2.56
CA PHE A 86 -16.72 10.72 1.61
C PHE A 86 -17.72 9.55 1.73
N GLU A 87 -17.75 8.72 0.70
CA GLU A 87 -18.47 7.45 0.69
C GLU A 87 -17.62 6.35 0.06
N PHE A 88 -17.75 5.12 0.56
CA PHE A 88 -17.10 3.98 -0.06
C PHE A 88 -17.93 3.44 -1.23
N LYS A 89 -17.28 3.29 -2.39
CA LYS A 89 -17.78 2.57 -3.56
C LYS A 89 -17.09 1.21 -3.62
N THR A 90 -17.78 0.15 -3.26
CA THR A 90 -17.18 -1.19 -3.20
C THR A 90 -17.29 -1.93 -4.52
N GLY A 91 -16.24 -2.69 -4.86
CA GLY A 91 -16.19 -3.50 -6.08
C GLY A 91 -15.03 -4.49 -6.06
N SER A 92 -14.96 -5.36 -7.06
CA SER A 92 -13.79 -6.22 -7.26
C SER A 92 -12.55 -5.40 -7.55
N TRP A 93 -11.40 -5.78 -7.01
CA TRP A 93 -10.15 -5.04 -7.09
C TRP A 93 -9.79 -4.64 -8.54
N SER A 94 -9.95 -5.55 -9.49
CA SER A 94 -9.65 -5.31 -10.92
C SER A 94 -10.49 -4.21 -11.57
N GLY A 95 -11.67 -3.90 -11.03
CA GLY A 95 -12.57 -2.86 -11.50
C GLY A 95 -12.36 -1.48 -10.87
N LEU A 96 -11.59 -1.38 -9.77
CA LEU A 96 -11.52 -0.15 -8.98
C LEU A 96 -10.76 0.96 -9.71
N LEU A 97 -9.56 0.70 -10.24
CA LEU A 97 -8.80 1.71 -11.00
C LEU A 97 -9.53 2.14 -12.28
N PRO A 98 -10.08 1.23 -13.10
CA PRO A 98 -10.95 1.60 -14.20
C PRO A 98 -12.12 2.51 -13.79
N SER A 99 -12.73 2.32 -12.62
CA SER A 99 -13.83 3.17 -12.14
C SER A 99 -13.38 4.61 -11.86
N VAL A 100 -12.13 4.81 -11.38
CA VAL A 100 -11.56 6.15 -11.20
C VAL A 100 -11.26 6.81 -12.54
N ILE A 101 -10.68 6.07 -13.49
CA ILE A 101 -10.37 6.56 -14.84
C ILE A 101 -11.65 6.97 -15.56
N ALA A 102 -12.74 6.21 -15.40
CA ALA A 102 -14.05 6.50 -15.98
C ALA A 102 -14.86 7.58 -15.22
N GLY A 103 -14.33 8.15 -14.11
CA GLY A 103 -15.03 9.16 -13.32
C GLY A 103 -16.20 8.62 -12.48
N GLN A 104 -16.30 7.31 -12.28
CA GLN A 104 -17.32 6.67 -11.42
C GLN A 104 -16.91 6.71 -9.95
N ALA A 105 -15.61 6.78 -9.66
CA ALA A 105 -15.01 7.06 -8.36
C ALA A 105 -13.99 8.19 -8.50
N ASP A 106 -13.59 8.79 -7.37
CA ASP A 106 -12.63 9.88 -7.34
C ASP A 106 -11.23 9.41 -6.91
N VAL A 107 -11.19 8.38 -6.06
CA VAL A 107 -9.97 7.79 -5.52
C VAL A 107 -10.11 6.28 -5.48
N MET A 108 -9.09 5.53 -5.91
CA MET A 108 -8.91 4.13 -5.54
C MET A 108 -7.98 4.08 -4.33
N TRP A 109 -8.49 3.59 -3.19
CA TRP A 109 -7.71 3.40 -1.97
C TRP A 109 -7.88 1.96 -1.47
N SER A 110 -7.15 1.04 -2.07
CA SER A 110 -7.30 -0.41 -1.85
C SER A 110 -5.99 -1.13 -2.10
N ASN A 111 -4.98 -0.87 -1.25
CA ASN A 111 -3.62 -1.42 -1.35
C ASN A 111 -3.08 -1.32 -2.79
N LEU A 112 -3.19 -0.11 -3.38
CA LEU A 112 -2.80 0.11 -4.78
C LEU A 112 -1.30 0.39 -4.87
N TYR A 113 -0.58 -0.45 -5.62
CA TYR A 113 0.84 -0.28 -5.89
C TYR A 113 1.05 0.77 -6.99
N TYR A 114 1.95 1.71 -6.70
CA TYR A 114 2.43 2.66 -7.70
C TYR A 114 3.19 1.92 -8.81
N THR A 115 2.84 2.22 -10.05
CA THR A 115 3.64 1.90 -11.24
C THR A 115 3.64 3.07 -12.21
N PRO A 116 4.69 3.26 -13.05
CA PRO A 116 4.71 4.33 -14.05
C PRO A 116 3.48 4.31 -14.97
N THR A 117 3.04 3.12 -15.40
CA THR A 117 1.86 2.96 -16.27
C THR A 117 0.57 3.42 -15.59
N ARG A 118 0.37 3.09 -14.30
CA ARG A 118 -0.79 3.57 -13.54
C ARG A 118 -0.73 5.08 -13.33
N ALA A 119 0.46 5.64 -13.10
CA ALA A 119 0.66 7.07 -12.92
C ALA A 119 0.38 7.91 -14.19
N GLU A 120 0.33 7.29 -15.37
CA GLU A 120 -0.17 7.94 -16.59
C GLU A 120 -1.67 8.24 -16.51
N GLN A 121 -2.43 7.43 -15.78
CA GLN A 121 -3.90 7.48 -15.70
C GLN A 121 -4.41 8.21 -14.46
N VAL A 122 -3.74 8.07 -13.32
CA VAL A 122 -4.11 8.69 -12.04
C VAL A 122 -2.89 9.27 -11.35
N ASP A 123 -3.09 10.22 -10.44
CA ASP A 123 -2.02 10.71 -9.57
C ASP A 123 -1.94 9.84 -8.30
N PHE A 124 -0.76 9.78 -7.66
CA PHE A 124 -0.56 9.00 -6.46
C PHE A 124 -0.09 9.83 -5.27
N VAL A 125 -0.52 9.42 -4.08
CA VAL A 125 0.09 9.79 -2.80
C VAL A 125 0.52 8.50 -2.12
N THR A 126 1.82 8.19 -2.11
CA THR A 126 2.35 6.94 -1.56
C THR A 126 2.95 7.16 -0.18
N PHE A 127 2.84 6.15 0.70
CA PHE A 127 3.28 6.25 2.10
C PHE A 127 3.69 4.91 2.72
N LEU A 128 3.72 3.83 1.92
CA LEU A 128 3.99 2.48 2.36
C LEU A 128 4.82 1.73 1.30
N LEU A 129 5.63 0.75 1.70
CA LEU A 129 6.20 -0.25 0.80
C LEU A 129 5.35 -1.51 0.78
N ALA A 130 5.34 -2.16 -0.39
CA ALA A 130 4.75 -3.47 -0.54
C ALA A 130 5.74 -4.58 -0.20
N ALA A 131 5.20 -5.66 0.39
CA ALA A 131 5.84 -6.96 0.40
C ALA A 131 4.89 -7.95 -0.28
N THR A 132 5.44 -8.88 -1.04
CA THR A 132 4.67 -9.90 -1.75
C THR A 132 4.96 -11.28 -1.15
N ARG A 133 3.93 -12.12 -1.06
CA ARG A 133 4.04 -13.49 -0.56
C ARG A 133 3.48 -14.47 -1.57
N GLY A 134 4.27 -15.52 -1.86
CA GLY A 134 3.78 -16.73 -2.49
C GLY A 134 3.19 -17.68 -1.46
N ILE A 135 1.95 -18.13 -1.65
CA ILE A 135 1.31 -19.17 -0.83
C ILE A 135 1.07 -20.42 -1.68
N VAL A 136 1.24 -21.55 -1.05
CA VAL A 136 1.14 -22.89 -1.65
C VAL A 136 0.22 -23.77 -0.81
N ARG A 137 -0.23 -24.90 -1.37
CA ARG A 137 -0.92 -25.90 -0.59
C ARG A 137 -0.01 -26.47 0.50
N LYS A 138 -0.62 -26.93 1.59
CA LYS A 138 0.07 -27.56 2.72
C LYS A 138 0.98 -28.69 2.26
N GLY A 139 2.20 -28.72 2.79
CA GLY A 139 3.23 -29.66 2.37
C GLY A 139 3.97 -29.30 1.07
N ASN A 140 3.65 -28.15 0.45
CA ASN A 140 4.33 -27.59 -0.71
C ASN A 140 4.65 -28.63 -1.82
N PRO A 141 3.65 -29.28 -2.44
CA PRO A 141 3.85 -30.44 -3.32
C PRO A 141 4.67 -30.14 -4.58
N LYS A 142 4.86 -28.86 -4.93
CA LYS A 142 5.70 -28.42 -6.05
C LYS A 142 7.07 -27.90 -5.61
N ASN A 143 7.36 -27.93 -4.29
CA ASN A 143 8.63 -27.51 -3.72
C ASN A 143 9.02 -26.06 -4.07
N VAL A 144 8.05 -25.14 -4.03
CA VAL A 144 8.24 -23.71 -4.36
C VAL A 144 8.63 -22.94 -3.10
N HIS A 145 9.91 -22.61 -2.95
CA HIS A 145 10.50 -21.87 -1.82
C HIS A 145 11.00 -20.48 -2.21
N SER A 146 10.99 -20.19 -3.51
CA SER A 146 11.36 -18.89 -4.08
C SER A 146 10.58 -18.64 -5.36
N LEU A 147 10.65 -17.41 -5.87
CA LEU A 147 10.07 -17.09 -7.17
C LEU A 147 10.73 -17.90 -8.31
N ASP A 148 12.04 -18.18 -8.20
CA ASP A 148 12.80 -18.90 -9.23
C ASP A 148 12.42 -20.40 -9.34
N ASP A 149 11.77 -20.96 -8.31
CA ASP A 149 11.25 -22.34 -8.31
C ASP A 149 9.94 -22.49 -9.10
N ALA A 150 9.35 -21.38 -9.53
CA ALA A 150 8.02 -21.39 -10.13
C ALA A 150 7.99 -21.74 -11.63
N CYS A 151 9.13 -22.04 -12.29
CA CYS A 151 9.13 -22.50 -13.69
C CYS A 151 8.31 -23.80 -13.85
N GLY A 152 7.33 -23.79 -14.76
CA GLY A 152 6.48 -24.93 -15.07
C GLY A 152 5.33 -25.19 -14.09
N VAL A 153 5.10 -24.29 -13.10
CA VAL A 153 3.96 -24.40 -12.17
C VAL A 153 2.74 -23.62 -12.68
N ARG A 154 1.55 -24.01 -12.19
CA ARG A 154 0.32 -23.25 -12.39
C ARG A 154 0.30 -22.10 -11.36
N ALA A 155 0.57 -20.87 -11.83
CA ALA A 155 0.76 -19.69 -10.99
C ALA A 155 -0.48 -18.80 -11.06
N ALA A 156 -1.16 -18.57 -9.91
CA ALA A 156 -2.35 -17.73 -9.80
C ALA A 156 -2.00 -16.34 -9.26
N ALA A 157 -2.49 -15.30 -9.95
CA ALA A 157 -2.40 -13.90 -9.52
C ALA A 157 -3.72 -13.15 -9.79
N GLY A 158 -3.97 -12.08 -9.03
CA GLY A 158 -5.10 -11.20 -9.27
C GLY A 158 -4.98 -10.51 -10.64
N LEU A 159 -6.09 -10.42 -11.36
CA LEU A 159 -6.14 -9.76 -12.66
C LEU A 159 -5.72 -8.29 -12.55
N GLY A 160 -4.73 -7.86 -13.34
CA GLY A 160 -4.22 -6.49 -13.38
C GLY A 160 -3.29 -6.11 -12.21
N THR A 161 -2.89 -7.07 -11.37
CA THR A 161 -1.93 -6.84 -10.27
C THR A 161 -0.48 -6.82 -10.78
N VAL A 162 0.43 -6.29 -9.96
CA VAL A 162 1.88 -6.35 -10.27
C VAL A 162 2.41 -7.78 -10.20
N GLU A 163 1.81 -8.62 -9.36
CA GLU A 163 2.17 -10.03 -9.24
C GLU A 163 1.87 -10.82 -10.52
N GLU A 164 0.79 -10.49 -11.22
CA GLU A 164 0.54 -11.03 -12.57
C GLU A 164 1.66 -10.64 -13.54
N ALA A 165 2.07 -9.36 -13.53
CA ALA A 165 3.17 -8.90 -14.38
C ALA A 165 4.51 -9.54 -13.99
N MET A 166 4.77 -9.75 -12.68
CA MET A 166 5.96 -10.48 -12.21
C MET A 166 5.98 -11.93 -12.72
N PHE A 167 4.85 -12.63 -12.70
CA PHE A 167 4.77 -14.00 -13.25
C PHE A 167 5.00 -14.04 -14.75
N ARG A 168 4.48 -13.06 -15.51
CA ARG A 168 4.74 -12.98 -16.96
C ARG A 168 6.23 -12.79 -17.24
N GLY A 169 6.88 -11.82 -16.55
CA GLY A 169 8.32 -11.62 -16.68
C GLY A 169 9.17 -12.82 -16.24
N LEU A 170 8.73 -13.58 -15.22
CA LEU A 170 9.39 -14.80 -14.82
C LEU A 170 9.21 -15.91 -15.86
N SER A 171 8.01 -16.05 -16.43
CA SER A 171 7.74 -17.04 -17.48
C SER A 171 8.69 -16.85 -18.67
N ASP A 172 8.89 -15.60 -19.10
CA ASP A 172 9.84 -15.26 -20.18
C ASP A 172 11.28 -15.66 -19.80
N LYS A 173 11.69 -15.41 -18.53
CA LYS A 173 13.02 -15.85 -18.03
C LYS A 173 13.16 -17.37 -18.00
N CYS A 174 12.12 -18.10 -17.60
CA CYS A 174 12.12 -19.56 -17.62
C CYS A 174 12.37 -20.09 -19.04
N VAL A 175 11.63 -19.57 -20.02
CA VAL A 175 11.80 -19.96 -21.45
C VAL A 175 13.21 -19.63 -21.93
N ALA A 176 13.74 -18.45 -21.65
CA ALA A 176 15.10 -18.07 -22.02
C ALA A 176 16.18 -18.97 -21.38
N ALA A 177 15.89 -19.56 -20.22
CA ALA A 177 16.75 -20.52 -19.53
C ALA A 177 16.51 -21.97 -19.94
N GLY A 178 15.69 -22.23 -20.97
CA GLY A 178 15.36 -23.60 -21.44
C GLY A 178 14.47 -24.38 -20.46
N LYS A 179 13.80 -23.70 -19.52
CA LYS A 179 12.84 -24.29 -18.57
C LYS A 179 11.42 -24.15 -19.08
N PRO A 180 10.47 -24.98 -18.61
CA PRO A 180 9.05 -24.79 -18.94
C PRO A 180 8.52 -23.42 -18.50
N PRO A 181 7.67 -22.75 -19.30
CA PRO A 181 7.00 -21.51 -18.89
C PRO A 181 6.05 -21.76 -17.73
N LEU A 182 5.67 -20.68 -16.99
CA LEU A 182 4.60 -20.74 -16.04
C LEU A 182 3.25 -20.85 -16.78
N GLU A 183 2.34 -21.66 -16.24
CA GLU A 183 0.93 -21.60 -16.60
C GLU A 183 0.25 -20.53 -15.73
N ILE A 184 0.07 -19.32 -16.28
CA ILE A 184 -0.44 -18.17 -15.52
C ILE A 184 -1.97 -18.20 -15.56
N VAL A 185 -2.59 -18.27 -14.37
CA VAL A 185 -4.04 -18.24 -14.18
C VAL A 185 -4.41 -16.99 -13.41
N THR A 186 -5.28 -16.16 -13.98
CA THR A 186 -5.75 -14.93 -13.31
C THR A 186 -7.12 -15.13 -12.66
N TYR A 187 -7.36 -14.40 -11.57
CA TYR A 187 -8.64 -14.37 -10.87
C TYR A 187 -9.12 -12.94 -10.65
N PRO A 188 -10.46 -12.69 -10.69
CA PRO A 188 -11.01 -11.34 -10.50
C PRO A 188 -11.07 -10.90 -9.04
N ASP A 189 -11.17 -11.85 -8.10
CA ASP A 189 -11.31 -11.63 -6.66
C ASP A 189 -10.51 -12.67 -5.84
N ARG A 190 -10.07 -12.28 -4.66
CA ARG A 190 -9.25 -13.12 -3.78
C ARG A 190 -9.88 -14.46 -3.41
N PRO A 191 -11.18 -14.54 -3.02
CA PRO A 191 -11.81 -15.83 -2.71
C PRO A 191 -11.73 -16.83 -3.86
N THR A 192 -11.84 -16.38 -5.10
CA THR A 192 -11.69 -17.24 -6.28
C THR A 192 -10.26 -17.76 -6.39
N GLY A 193 -9.24 -16.91 -6.25
CA GLY A 193 -7.84 -17.33 -6.28
C GLY A 193 -7.51 -18.36 -5.18
N VAL A 194 -7.99 -18.14 -3.96
CA VAL A 194 -7.80 -19.07 -2.83
C VAL A 194 -8.45 -20.42 -3.13
N ARG A 195 -9.68 -20.45 -3.64
CA ARG A 195 -10.35 -21.71 -4.05
C ARG A 195 -9.60 -22.43 -5.16
N MET A 196 -8.99 -21.70 -6.12
CA MET A 196 -8.17 -22.32 -7.15
C MET A 196 -6.98 -23.06 -6.56
N LEU A 197 -6.30 -22.47 -5.58
CA LEU A 197 -5.16 -23.11 -4.90
C LEU A 197 -5.58 -24.33 -4.08
N ILE A 198 -6.62 -24.22 -3.23
CA ILE A 198 -7.12 -25.31 -2.36
C ILE A 198 -7.62 -26.48 -3.22
N ASN A 199 -8.31 -26.22 -4.34
CA ASN A 199 -8.90 -27.24 -5.22
C ASN A 199 -7.93 -27.74 -6.31
N ASP A 200 -6.62 -27.58 -6.12
CA ASP A 200 -5.60 -28.05 -7.06
C ASP A 200 -5.74 -27.53 -8.51
N ARG A 201 -6.28 -26.33 -8.66
CA ARG A 201 -6.33 -25.64 -9.96
C ARG A 201 -5.18 -24.65 -10.16
N ALA A 202 -4.43 -24.38 -9.09
CA ALA A 202 -3.18 -23.64 -9.08
C ALA A 202 -2.20 -24.29 -8.10
N ASP A 203 -0.92 -24.13 -8.31
CA ASP A 203 0.16 -24.65 -7.45
C ASP A 203 0.72 -23.57 -6.54
N LEU A 204 0.73 -22.33 -7.03
CA LEU A 204 1.23 -21.14 -6.36
C LEU A 204 0.21 -20.00 -6.52
N LEU A 205 -0.07 -19.26 -5.45
CA LEU A 205 -0.79 -17.99 -5.52
C LEU A 205 0.12 -16.90 -4.96
N MET A 206 0.38 -15.86 -5.76
CA MET A 206 1.16 -14.70 -5.32
C MET A 206 0.24 -13.49 -5.13
N GLY A 207 0.50 -12.72 -4.07
CA GLY A 207 -0.21 -11.51 -3.74
C GLY A 207 0.45 -10.77 -2.59
N ASP A 208 -0.16 -9.67 -2.16
CA ASP A 208 0.32 -8.89 -1.02
C ASP A 208 0.62 -9.78 0.20
N ALA A 209 1.74 -9.50 0.88
CA ALA A 209 2.23 -10.35 1.97
C ALA A 209 1.28 -10.36 3.19
N GLY A 210 0.67 -9.22 3.53
CA GLY A 210 -0.30 -9.10 4.61
C GLY A 210 -1.59 -9.87 4.31
N GLY A 211 -2.13 -9.68 3.09
CA GLY A 211 -3.31 -10.39 2.61
C GLY A 211 -3.12 -11.90 2.54
N ASN A 212 -1.96 -12.36 2.06
CA ASN A 212 -1.65 -13.79 2.02
C ASN A 212 -1.35 -14.38 3.39
N ALA A 213 -0.74 -13.61 4.32
CA ALA A 213 -0.60 -14.04 5.71
C ALA A 213 -1.97 -14.21 6.41
N TYR A 214 -2.90 -13.28 6.14
CA TYR A 214 -4.28 -13.41 6.62
C TYR A 214 -4.98 -14.65 6.04
N THR A 215 -4.79 -14.91 4.74
CA THR A 215 -5.35 -16.09 4.06
C THR A 215 -4.84 -17.40 4.68
N ILE A 216 -3.55 -17.50 4.99
CA ILE A 216 -2.99 -18.69 5.69
C ILE A 216 -3.64 -18.87 7.06
N LYS A 217 -3.88 -17.79 7.80
CA LYS A 217 -4.57 -17.84 9.09
C LYS A 217 -6.00 -18.39 8.99
N LEU A 218 -6.70 -18.12 7.90
CA LEU A 218 -8.06 -18.64 7.66
C LEU A 218 -8.06 -20.12 7.24
N TYR A 219 -7.00 -20.57 6.56
CA TYR A 219 -6.88 -21.93 6.01
C TYR A 219 -5.59 -22.63 6.46
N PRO A 220 -5.34 -22.76 7.79
CA PRO A 220 -4.04 -23.22 8.30
C PRO A 220 -3.74 -24.69 7.99
N ASN A 221 -4.77 -25.49 7.70
CA ASN A 221 -4.64 -26.91 7.36
C ASN A 221 -4.43 -27.12 5.85
N ASP A 222 -4.80 -26.15 5.03
CA ASP A 222 -4.79 -26.27 3.58
C ASP A 222 -3.63 -25.51 2.92
N LEU A 223 -3.18 -24.39 3.55
CA LEU A 223 -2.24 -23.45 2.96
C LEU A 223 -1.04 -23.19 3.87
N GLU A 224 0.08 -22.86 3.22
CA GLU A 224 1.29 -22.38 3.90
C GLU A 224 2.05 -21.36 3.02
N SER A 225 3.03 -20.67 3.65
CA SER A 225 3.91 -19.74 2.95
C SER A 225 4.98 -20.50 2.18
N GLY A 226 5.07 -20.29 0.87
CA GLY A 226 6.20 -20.70 0.07
C GLY A 226 7.39 -19.74 0.28
N TYR A 227 7.16 -18.45 0.07
CA TYR A 227 8.20 -17.41 0.19
C TYR A 227 7.60 -16.02 0.48
N VAL A 228 8.47 -15.08 0.87
CA VAL A 228 8.15 -13.65 1.00
C VAL A 228 9.22 -12.85 0.27
N ILE A 229 8.81 -11.82 -0.47
CA ILE A 229 9.68 -10.88 -1.16
C ILE A 229 9.36 -9.48 -0.66
N LEU A 230 10.35 -8.77 -0.10
CA LEU A 230 10.26 -7.33 0.08
C LEU A 230 10.50 -6.68 -1.29
N THR A 231 9.57 -5.84 -1.72
CA THR A 231 9.62 -5.17 -3.02
C THR A 231 9.94 -3.69 -2.88
N ASP A 232 10.30 -3.05 -4.01
CA ASP A 232 10.46 -1.60 -4.08
C ASP A 232 9.16 -0.87 -4.46
N TYR A 233 8.04 -1.60 -4.58
CA TYR A 233 6.76 -0.99 -4.92
C TYR A 233 6.25 -0.13 -3.77
N LYS A 234 6.02 1.14 -4.06
CA LYS A 234 5.34 2.08 -3.17
C LYS A 234 3.83 1.86 -3.25
N VAL A 235 3.16 2.06 -2.12
CA VAL A 235 1.71 1.85 -2.00
C VAL A 235 1.04 3.12 -1.52
N GLY A 236 -0.14 3.40 -2.08
CA GLY A 236 -0.99 4.51 -1.69
C GLY A 236 -2.17 4.71 -2.65
N PRO A 237 -3.09 5.65 -2.37
CA PRO A 237 -4.24 5.93 -3.22
C PRO A 237 -3.84 6.43 -4.61
N GLY A 238 -4.59 5.96 -5.61
CA GLY A 238 -4.64 6.54 -6.95
C GLY A 238 -5.81 7.51 -7.04
N ILE A 239 -5.53 8.77 -7.36
CA ILE A 239 -6.46 9.90 -7.32
C ILE A 239 -6.71 10.37 -8.75
N SER A 240 -7.97 10.69 -9.08
CA SER A 240 -8.32 11.25 -10.38
C SER A 240 -7.48 12.51 -10.69
N LYS A 241 -6.87 12.56 -11.88
CA LYS A 241 -6.10 13.73 -12.34
C LYS A 241 -6.92 15.01 -12.42
N SER A 242 -8.23 14.91 -12.52
CA SER A 242 -9.15 16.05 -12.52
C SER A 242 -9.34 16.70 -11.13
N MET A 243 -8.74 16.13 -10.06
CA MET A 243 -8.93 16.58 -8.69
C MET A 243 -7.60 16.95 -7.98
N PRO A 244 -6.85 17.95 -8.50
CA PRO A 244 -5.54 18.31 -7.94
C PRO A 244 -5.59 18.80 -6.49
N GLU A 245 -6.66 19.50 -6.07
CA GLU A 245 -6.82 19.91 -4.68
C GLU A 245 -7.07 18.72 -3.75
N LEU A 246 -7.81 17.69 -4.19
CA LEU A 246 -8.00 16.47 -3.40
C LEU A 246 -6.68 15.74 -3.21
N ARG A 247 -5.87 15.62 -4.25
CA ARG A 247 -4.53 15.05 -4.15
C ARG A 247 -3.67 15.79 -3.13
N GLN A 248 -3.64 17.14 -3.20
CA GLN A 248 -2.88 17.97 -2.27
C GLN A 248 -3.39 17.80 -0.83
N ALA A 249 -4.71 17.81 -0.64
CA ALA A 249 -5.33 17.62 0.66
C ALA A 249 -5.01 16.26 1.28
N ILE A 250 -5.05 15.18 0.49
CA ILE A 250 -4.67 13.83 0.94
C ILE A 250 -3.19 13.79 1.31
N PHE A 251 -2.31 14.40 0.49
CA PHE A 251 -0.88 14.45 0.76
C PHE A 251 -0.57 15.12 2.11
N GLU A 252 -1.10 16.31 2.34
CA GLU A 252 -0.88 17.05 3.58
C GLU A 252 -1.47 16.33 4.80
N ALA A 253 -2.71 15.82 4.69
CA ALA A 253 -3.32 15.06 5.77
C ALA A 253 -2.54 13.79 6.10
N MET A 254 -2.01 13.07 5.10
CA MET A 254 -1.16 11.90 5.34
C MET A 254 0.14 12.26 6.04
N GLN A 255 0.76 13.41 5.75
CA GLN A 255 1.94 13.88 6.49
C GLN A 255 1.62 14.10 7.98
N ILE A 256 0.46 14.67 8.29
CA ILE A 256 0.00 14.87 9.67
C ILE A 256 -0.21 13.51 10.36
N VAL A 257 -0.94 12.58 9.70
CA VAL A 257 -1.23 11.23 10.21
C VAL A 257 0.03 10.39 10.42
N GLN A 258 1.10 10.67 9.66
CA GLN A 258 2.41 10.06 9.91
C GLN A 258 3.13 10.71 11.10
N ALA A 259 3.14 12.03 11.16
CA ALA A 259 3.86 12.79 12.17
C ALA A 259 3.32 12.55 13.59
N ASP A 260 2.03 12.33 13.76
CA ASP A 260 1.39 12.02 15.04
C ASP A 260 1.42 10.52 15.42
N GLY A 261 1.96 9.65 14.54
CA GLY A 261 2.09 8.22 14.77
C GLY A 261 0.82 7.39 14.51
N THR A 262 -0.28 8.02 14.08
CA THR A 262 -1.57 7.34 13.84
C THR A 262 -1.43 6.26 12.76
N GLN A 263 -0.68 6.51 11.68
CA GLN A 263 -0.47 5.48 10.65
C GLN A 263 0.16 4.22 11.22
N LYS A 264 1.25 4.32 12.00
CA LYS A 264 1.92 3.17 12.61
C LYS A 264 1.01 2.41 13.57
N THR A 265 0.19 3.14 14.33
CA THR A 265 -0.80 2.56 15.23
C THR A 265 -1.84 1.74 14.47
N LEU A 266 -2.36 2.25 13.36
CA LEU A 266 -3.31 1.54 12.50
C LEU A 266 -2.65 0.33 11.81
N MET A 267 -1.40 0.47 11.33
CA MET A 267 -0.66 -0.65 10.76
C MET A 267 -0.53 -1.80 11.77
N ALA A 268 -0.11 -1.50 12.99
CA ALA A 268 0.01 -2.49 14.06
C ALA A 268 -1.35 -3.15 14.42
N LYS A 269 -2.43 -2.35 14.49
CA LYS A 269 -3.80 -2.83 14.72
C LYS A 269 -4.22 -3.92 13.74
N TYR A 270 -3.85 -3.76 12.46
CA TYR A 270 -4.22 -4.68 11.40
C TYR A 270 -3.13 -5.71 11.06
N GLY A 271 -2.03 -5.75 11.82
CA GLY A 271 -0.94 -6.71 11.62
C GLY A 271 -0.12 -6.46 10.36
N VAL A 272 -0.11 -5.23 9.86
CA VAL A 272 0.81 -4.75 8.83
C VAL A 272 2.07 -4.22 9.52
N ASP A 273 3.24 -4.66 9.06
CA ASP A 273 4.52 -4.28 9.68
C ASP A 273 4.73 -2.75 9.62
N PRO A 274 4.84 -2.05 10.77
CA PRO A 274 5.09 -0.61 10.81
C PRO A 274 6.39 -0.17 10.15
N GLU A 275 7.36 -1.07 9.98
CA GLU A 275 8.62 -0.79 9.29
C GLU A 275 8.44 -0.65 7.76
N LEU A 276 7.29 -1.01 7.22
CA LEU A 276 6.93 -0.75 5.82
C LEU A 276 6.50 0.71 5.57
N GLN A 277 6.25 1.51 6.61
CA GLN A 277 5.97 2.94 6.45
C GLN A 277 7.11 3.64 5.71
N ARG A 278 6.77 4.53 4.79
CA ARG A 278 7.71 5.41 4.07
C ARG A 278 7.23 6.84 4.15
N PRO A 279 8.13 7.83 3.97
CA PRO A 279 7.71 9.23 3.85
C PRO A 279 6.58 9.36 2.82
N VAL A 280 5.67 10.29 3.07
CA VAL A 280 4.60 10.58 2.10
C VAL A 280 5.21 11.20 0.86
N GLU A 281 4.94 10.63 -0.31
CA GLU A 281 5.41 11.14 -1.58
C GLU A 281 4.24 11.33 -2.56
N MET A 282 4.29 12.41 -3.31
CA MET A 282 3.33 12.70 -4.37
C MET A 282 3.94 12.37 -5.73
N HIS A 283 3.19 11.64 -6.57
CA HIS A 283 3.59 11.30 -7.92
C HIS A 283 2.54 11.83 -8.89
N THR A 284 2.97 12.81 -9.70
CA THR A 284 2.17 13.43 -10.78
C THR A 284 2.97 13.34 -12.06
N LYS A 285 2.30 13.16 -13.18
CA LYS A 285 2.88 13.25 -14.53
C LYS A 285 2.14 14.30 -15.36
#